data_4bfc32e4c164c0d1cd51b6eba6c1dbb3
#
_entry.id   4bfc32e4c164c0d1cd51b6eba6c1dbb3
#
_cell.length_a   1.000
_cell.length_b   1.000
_cell.length_c   1.000
_cell.angle_alpha   90.00
_cell.angle_beta   90.00
_cell.angle_gamma   90.00
#
_symmetry.space_group_name_H-M   'P 1'
#
loop_
_entity.id
_entity.type
_entity.pdbx_description
1 polymer ?
#
loop_
_entity_poly.entity_id
_entity_poly.type
_entity_poly.pdbx_seq_one_letter_code
_entity_poly.pdbx_strand_id
1 'polypeptide(L)'
;VQVDAGNTVGGIAQGTYSWWQSQESAVVTTLTMAALQTFDTALSINNDAPTVIMATRANYNRYYALLQPQQRFTDSDTAKGGFASLMFNGKPFIAGSKVPTSHIFFLNEQYLHLCVHKDEDMRFEPFQKPVNQNVKVAKIYWMGALASSNCRMQGKYTAVAA
;
A
#
# COMPACT_ATOMS: atom_id res chain seq x y z
N VAL A 1 -1.23 -1.23 8.15
CA VAL A 1 -2.32 -0.27 8.01
C VAL A 1 -3.54 -1.01 7.54
N GLN A 2 -4.58 -0.97 8.33
CA GLN A 2 -5.86 -1.60 7.99
C GLN A 2 -6.70 -0.54 7.27
N VAL A 3 -6.85 -0.70 5.97
CA VAL A 3 -7.65 0.19 5.12
C VAL A 3 -9.00 -0.46 4.92
N ASP A 4 -9.81 -0.46 5.96
CA ASP A 4 -11.19 -0.97 5.96
C ASP A 4 -12.10 0.05 6.63
N ALA A 5 -13.03 0.60 5.90
CA ALA A 5 -13.90 1.69 6.35
C ALA A 5 -14.79 1.36 7.56
N GLY A 6 -14.99 0.08 7.89
CA GLY A 6 -15.80 -0.36 9.03
C GLY A 6 -15.01 -0.65 10.31
N ASN A 7 -13.69 -0.63 10.28
CA ASN A 7 -12.87 -1.06 11.41
C ASN A 7 -12.47 0.08 12.35
N THR A 8 -12.06 -0.30 13.56
CA THR A 8 -11.49 0.64 14.54
C THR A 8 -9.98 0.70 14.37
N VAL A 9 -9.43 1.88 14.14
CA VAL A 9 -8.00 2.13 14.02
C VAL A 9 -7.56 3.17 15.05
N GLY A 10 -6.56 2.84 15.86
CA GLY A 10 -6.09 3.73 16.93
C GLY A 10 -7.14 4.03 18.01
N GLY A 11 -8.10 3.12 18.25
CA GLY A 11 -9.21 3.33 19.18
C GLY A 11 -10.36 4.15 18.61
N ILE A 12 -10.26 4.64 17.38
CA ILE A 12 -11.29 5.46 16.71
C ILE A 12 -12.06 4.58 15.71
N ALA A 13 -13.37 4.50 15.89
CA ALA A 13 -14.26 3.74 14.99
C ALA A 13 -14.49 4.51 13.69
N GLN A 14 -14.01 3.98 12.59
CA GLN A 14 -14.13 4.63 11.27
C GLN A 14 -15.58 4.76 10.80
N GLY A 15 -16.44 3.81 11.15
CA GLY A 15 -17.88 3.87 10.81
C GLY A 15 -18.63 5.01 11.51
N THR A 16 -18.13 5.51 12.65
CA THR A 16 -18.74 6.62 13.41
C THR A 16 -18.18 7.97 12.99
N TYR A 17 -16.88 8.02 12.67
CA TYR A 17 -16.16 9.26 12.40
C TYR A 17 -15.71 9.34 10.94
N SER A 18 -16.51 9.97 10.09
CA SER A 18 -16.25 10.08 8.64
C SER A 18 -14.94 10.79 8.28
N TRP A 19 -14.49 11.71 9.12
CA TRP A 19 -13.20 12.41 8.94
C TRP A 19 -11.98 11.50 9.17
N TRP A 20 -12.16 10.36 9.85
CA TRP A 20 -11.13 9.35 10.09
C TRP A 20 -11.27 8.15 9.14
N GLN A 21 -12.39 8.04 8.46
CA GLN A 21 -12.75 6.90 7.63
C GLN A 21 -11.86 6.81 6.38
N SER A 22 -11.14 5.70 6.23
CA SER A 22 -10.44 5.38 4.99
C SER A 22 -11.42 5.16 3.84
N GLN A 23 -10.97 5.40 2.62
CA GLN A 23 -11.81 5.18 1.45
C GLN A 23 -11.68 3.74 0.96
N GLU A 24 -12.82 3.13 0.71
CA GLU A 24 -12.92 1.79 0.17
C GLU A 24 -13.84 1.79 -1.06
N SER A 25 -13.38 1.18 -2.14
CA SER A 25 -14.26 0.92 -3.29
C SER A 25 -15.11 -0.31 -2.97
N ALA A 26 -16.43 -0.09 -2.88
CA ALA A 26 -17.39 -1.16 -2.57
C ALA A 26 -17.68 -2.08 -3.76
N VAL A 27 -17.27 -1.70 -4.96
CA VAL A 27 -17.65 -2.40 -6.19
C VAL A 27 -16.49 -3.20 -6.73
N VAL A 28 -16.72 -4.50 -6.72
CA VAL A 28 -15.87 -5.50 -7.38
C VAL A 28 -16.14 -5.41 -8.89
N THR A 29 -15.41 -4.59 -9.60
CA THR A 29 -15.55 -4.42 -11.05
C THR A 29 -14.23 -4.61 -11.78
N THR A 30 -14.33 -4.88 -13.07
CA THR A 30 -13.18 -4.88 -13.97
C THR A 30 -12.40 -3.58 -13.83
N LEU A 31 -11.08 -3.67 -13.69
CA LEU A 31 -10.20 -2.52 -13.60
C LEU A 31 -10.32 -1.66 -14.86
N THR A 32 -10.73 -0.41 -14.74
CA THR A 32 -10.78 0.57 -15.82
C THR A 32 -10.06 1.86 -15.42
N MET A 33 -9.55 2.59 -16.40
CA MET A 33 -8.90 3.89 -16.15
C MET A 33 -9.86 4.89 -15.50
N ALA A 34 -11.12 4.92 -15.94
CA ALA A 34 -12.14 5.81 -15.37
C ALA A 34 -12.42 5.51 -13.90
N ALA A 35 -12.50 4.22 -13.52
CA ALA A 35 -12.74 3.82 -12.14
C ALA A 35 -11.56 4.19 -11.24
N LEU A 36 -10.33 3.99 -11.69
CA LEU A 36 -9.13 4.42 -10.95
C LEU A 36 -9.11 5.94 -10.75
N GLN A 37 -9.48 6.70 -11.78
CA GLN A 37 -9.49 8.15 -11.75
C GLN A 37 -10.58 8.70 -10.80
N THR A 38 -11.77 8.10 -10.82
CA THR A 38 -12.85 8.43 -9.88
C THR A 38 -12.42 8.15 -8.43
N PHE A 39 -11.78 7.02 -8.20
CA PHE A 39 -11.31 6.66 -6.88
C PHE A 39 -10.17 7.56 -6.38
N ASP A 40 -9.21 7.89 -7.24
CA ASP A 40 -8.14 8.84 -6.93
C ASP A 40 -8.68 10.24 -6.58
N THR A 41 -9.70 10.68 -7.32
CA THR A 41 -10.38 11.96 -7.04
C THR A 41 -11.10 11.92 -5.69
N ALA A 42 -11.75 10.82 -5.34
CA ALA A 42 -12.44 10.66 -4.06
C ALA A 42 -11.48 10.65 -2.86
N LEU A 43 -10.24 10.20 -3.06
CA LEU A 43 -9.18 10.24 -2.05
C LEU A 43 -8.54 11.60 -1.90
N SER A 44 -8.48 12.37 -2.98
CA SER A 44 -7.81 13.67 -2.98
C SER A 44 -8.68 14.72 -2.28
N ILE A 45 -8.10 15.43 -1.32
CA ILE A 45 -8.77 16.53 -0.59
C ILE A 45 -7.91 17.78 -0.70
N ASN A 46 -8.45 18.83 -1.29
CA ASN A 46 -7.73 20.08 -1.57
C ASN A 46 -6.45 19.81 -2.39
N ASN A 47 -5.29 20.12 -1.82
CA ASN A 47 -3.99 19.90 -2.44
C ASN A 47 -3.30 18.62 -1.95
N ASP A 48 -3.96 17.81 -1.15
CA ASP A 48 -3.42 16.56 -0.61
C ASP A 48 -4.01 15.35 -1.36
N ALA A 49 -3.15 14.44 -1.79
CA ALA A 49 -3.51 13.29 -2.60
C ALA A 49 -2.62 12.09 -2.25
N PRO A 50 -2.99 10.87 -2.62
CA PRO A 50 -2.11 9.71 -2.50
C PRO A 50 -0.79 9.94 -3.22
N THR A 51 0.31 9.43 -2.65
CA THR A 51 1.66 9.60 -3.20
C THR A 51 2.15 8.33 -3.91
N VAL A 52 1.66 7.16 -3.51
CA VAL A 52 2.08 5.88 -4.06
C VAL A 52 0.88 4.94 -4.24
N ILE A 53 0.92 4.13 -5.29
CA ILE A 53 -0.07 3.10 -5.56
C ILE A 53 0.61 1.74 -5.53
N MET A 54 0.10 0.83 -4.70
CA MET A 54 0.62 -0.52 -4.57
C MET A 54 -0.43 -1.54 -4.97
N ALA A 55 -0.05 -2.47 -5.85
CA ALA A 55 -0.94 -3.54 -6.33
C ALA A 55 -0.25 -4.88 -6.37
N THR A 56 -1.02 -5.95 -6.57
CA THR A 56 -0.46 -7.24 -6.93
C THR A 56 0.15 -7.21 -8.33
N ARG A 57 1.05 -8.14 -8.62
CA ARG A 57 1.62 -8.29 -9.96
C ARG A 57 0.54 -8.48 -11.04
N ALA A 58 -0.54 -9.19 -10.73
CA ALA A 58 -1.65 -9.40 -11.65
C ALA A 58 -2.36 -8.08 -12.00
N ASN A 59 -2.68 -7.27 -11.00
CA ASN A 59 -3.30 -5.95 -11.20
C ASN A 59 -2.35 -4.95 -11.87
N TYR A 60 -1.06 -5.04 -11.59
CA TYR A 60 -0.04 -4.27 -12.29
C TYR A 60 -0.02 -4.60 -13.80
N ASN A 61 -0.03 -5.87 -14.15
CA ASN A 61 -0.06 -6.30 -15.56
C ASN A 61 -1.37 -5.90 -16.26
N ARG A 62 -2.50 -5.91 -15.54
CA ARG A 62 -3.78 -5.41 -16.08
C ARG A 62 -3.73 -3.92 -16.35
N TYR A 63 -3.18 -3.16 -15.42
CA TYR A 63 -3.00 -1.72 -15.62
C TYR A 63 -2.08 -1.45 -16.82
N TYR A 64 -1.00 -2.22 -16.96
CA TYR A 64 -0.13 -2.16 -18.13
C TYR A 64 -0.89 -2.43 -19.44
N ALA A 65 -1.74 -3.47 -19.45
CA ALA A 65 -2.55 -3.80 -20.62
C ALA A 65 -3.57 -2.69 -20.99
N LEU A 66 -4.12 -1.99 -19.99
CA LEU A 66 -5.00 -0.83 -20.23
C LEU A 66 -4.27 0.37 -20.86
N LEU A 67 -2.98 0.49 -20.63
CA LEU A 67 -2.17 1.57 -21.20
C LEU A 67 -1.70 1.25 -22.63
N GLN A 68 -1.55 -0.01 -23.01
CA GLN A 68 -1.02 -0.41 -24.31
C GLN A 68 -1.74 0.22 -25.52
N PRO A 69 -3.08 0.31 -25.58
CA PRO A 69 -3.76 0.92 -26.72
C PRO A 69 -3.50 2.42 -26.87
N GLN A 70 -3.06 3.08 -25.79
CA GLN A 70 -2.82 4.53 -25.75
C GLN A 70 -1.36 4.90 -26.01
N GLN A 71 -0.48 3.90 -26.12
CA GLN A 71 0.94 4.12 -26.33
C GLN A 71 1.23 4.54 -27.78
N ARG A 72 1.72 5.76 -27.94
CA ARG A 72 2.44 6.18 -29.13
C ARG A 72 3.92 6.21 -28.77
N PHE A 73 4.68 5.25 -29.29
CA PHE A 73 6.13 5.26 -29.18
C PHE A 73 6.68 6.35 -30.11
N THR A 74 7.06 7.47 -29.54
CA THR A 74 7.71 8.57 -30.24
C THR A 74 9.24 8.43 -30.21
N ASP A 75 9.76 7.59 -29.32
CA ASP A 75 11.18 7.35 -29.10
C ASP A 75 11.52 5.86 -29.23
N SER A 76 12.48 5.54 -30.09
CA SER A 76 12.90 4.16 -30.34
C SER A 76 13.59 3.48 -29.15
N ASP A 77 14.22 4.26 -28.28
CA ASP A 77 14.94 3.72 -27.12
C ASP A 77 13.96 3.38 -25.98
N THR A 78 12.91 4.17 -25.80
CA THR A 78 11.81 3.85 -24.88
C THR A 78 11.05 2.60 -25.34
N ALA A 79 10.88 2.43 -26.65
CA ALA A 79 10.25 1.23 -27.21
C ALA A 79 11.05 -0.06 -26.97
N LYS A 80 12.38 0.03 -26.96
CA LYS A 80 13.28 -1.11 -26.72
C LYS A 80 13.40 -1.49 -25.25
N GLY A 81 13.33 -0.50 -24.34
CA GLY A 81 13.49 -0.71 -22.90
C GLY A 81 12.23 -1.19 -22.18
N GLY A 82 11.07 -1.09 -22.81
CA GLY A 82 9.79 -1.24 -22.11
C GLY A 82 9.59 -0.14 -21.05
N PHE A 83 8.53 -0.24 -20.26
CA PHE A 83 8.35 0.69 -19.15
C PHE A 83 9.16 0.25 -17.93
N ALA A 84 10.16 1.01 -17.59
CA ALA A 84 10.92 0.82 -16.35
C ALA A 84 10.05 1.00 -15.10
N SER A 85 9.06 1.92 -15.17
CA SER A 85 8.08 2.14 -14.10
C SER A 85 6.75 2.63 -14.69
N LEU A 86 5.65 2.10 -14.18
CA LEU A 86 4.33 2.61 -14.49
C LEU A 86 3.99 3.76 -13.54
N MET A 87 3.35 4.79 -14.09
CA MET A 87 2.85 5.92 -13.32
C MET A 87 1.36 6.12 -13.59
N PHE A 88 0.63 6.56 -12.58
CA PHE A 88 -0.76 6.97 -12.68
C PHE A 88 -0.90 8.36 -12.06
N ASN A 89 -1.34 9.36 -12.83
CA ASN A 89 -1.46 10.76 -12.40
C ASN A 89 -0.20 11.29 -11.67
N GLY A 90 0.99 10.98 -12.22
CA GLY A 90 2.27 11.38 -11.59
C GLY A 90 2.68 10.56 -10.37
N LYS A 91 1.92 9.54 -9.98
CA LYS A 91 2.18 8.66 -8.83
C LYS A 91 2.78 7.34 -9.30
N PRO A 92 3.83 6.81 -8.65
CA PRO A 92 4.38 5.51 -9.01
C PRO A 92 3.38 4.38 -8.71
N PHE A 93 3.23 3.48 -9.68
CA PHE A 93 2.41 2.27 -9.55
C PHE A 93 3.34 1.07 -9.33
N ILE A 94 3.36 0.52 -8.13
CA ILE A 94 4.34 -0.47 -7.68
C ILE A 94 3.68 -1.85 -7.52
N ALA A 95 4.37 -2.89 -8.01
CA ALA A 95 3.95 -4.27 -7.79
C ALA A 95 4.55 -4.82 -6.48
N GLY A 96 3.70 -5.12 -5.50
CA GLY A 96 4.09 -5.72 -4.22
C GLY A 96 3.75 -7.20 -4.13
N SER A 97 4.69 -8.04 -3.71
CA SER A 97 4.48 -9.49 -3.55
C SER A 97 3.59 -9.85 -2.35
N LYS A 98 3.46 -8.96 -1.39
CA LYS A 98 2.67 -9.16 -0.16
C LYS A 98 1.32 -8.45 -0.17
N VAL A 99 0.98 -7.79 -1.27
CA VAL A 99 -0.34 -7.18 -1.46
C VAL A 99 -1.37 -8.30 -1.64
N PRO A 100 -2.50 -8.28 -0.91
CA PRO A 100 -3.56 -9.26 -1.12
C PRO A 100 -4.08 -9.25 -2.56
N THR A 101 -4.43 -10.41 -3.07
CA THR A 101 -5.04 -10.54 -4.39
C THR A 101 -6.31 -9.71 -4.46
N SER A 102 -6.60 -9.14 -5.61
CA SER A 102 -7.77 -8.28 -5.83
C SER A 102 -7.73 -6.89 -5.21
N HIS A 103 -6.66 -6.49 -4.53
CA HIS A 103 -6.57 -5.15 -3.94
C HIS A 103 -5.52 -4.29 -4.63
N ILE A 104 -5.83 -3.00 -4.70
CA ILE A 104 -4.93 -1.92 -5.06
C ILE A 104 -4.99 -0.89 -3.93
N PHE A 105 -3.87 -0.60 -3.31
CA PHE A 105 -3.78 0.39 -2.25
C PHE A 105 -3.29 1.72 -2.80
N PHE A 106 -4.02 2.76 -2.49
CA PHE A 106 -3.64 4.15 -2.69
C PHE A 106 -3.18 4.69 -1.35
N LEU A 107 -1.90 4.99 -1.23
CA LEU A 107 -1.29 5.37 0.04
C LEU A 107 -0.71 6.77 -0.04
N ASN A 108 -0.86 7.51 1.06
CA ASN A 108 -0.13 8.75 1.27
C ASN A 108 0.93 8.52 2.33
N GLU A 109 2.19 8.55 1.91
CA GLU A 109 3.35 8.25 2.74
C GLU A 109 3.55 9.26 3.87
N GLN A 110 3.08 10.49 3.71
CA GLN A 110 3.23 11.55 4.72
C GLN A 110 2.51 11.21 6.03
N TYR A 111 1.45 10.41 5.94
CA TYR A 111 0.65 10.00 7.09
C TYR A 111 0.95 8.59 7.59
N LEU A 112 1.97 7.94 7.04
CA LEU A 112 2.39 6.59 7.46
C LEU A 112 3.69 6.68 8.25
N HIS A 113 3.66 6.21 9.49
CA HIS A 113 4.80 6.25 10.39
C HIS A 113 5.14 4.86 10.91
N LEU A 114 6.40 4.50 10.85
CA LEU A 114 6.90 3.32 11.53
C LEU A 114 7.29 3.71 12.97
N CYS A 115 6.48 3.28 13.93
CA CYS A 115 6.75 3.50 15.36
C CYS A 115 7.53 2.32 15.90
N VAL A 116 8.73 2.56 16.41
CA VAL A 116 9.60 1.55 17.00
C VAL A 116 9.79 1.85 18.48
N HIS A 117 9.72 0.83 19.32
CA HIS A 117 9.94 0.99 20.75
C HIS A 117 11.42 1.31 21.02
N LYS A 118 11.66 2.34 21.82
CA LYS A 118 13.01 2.89 22.06
C LYS A 118 14.00 1.84 22.57
N ASP A 119 13.56 0.97 23.46
CA ASP A 119 14.44 0.03 24.15
C ASP A 119 14.48 -1.36 23.46
N GLU A 120 13.65 -1.58 22.44
CA GLU A 120 13.52 -2.87 21.72
C GLU A 120 13.75 -2.71 20.21
N ASP A 121 14.59 -1.77 19.80
CA ASP A 121 15.02 -1.61 18.42
C ASP A 121 16.29 -2.42 18.18
N MET A 122 16.13 -3.61 17.58
CA MET A 122 17.22 -4.56 17.30
C MET A 122 18.10 -4.86 18.54
N ARG A 123 17.49 -4.90 19.73
CA ARG A 123 18.21 -5.21 20.97
C ARG A 123 18.75 -6.64 20.94
N PHE A 124 20.06 -6.74 21.03
CA PHE A 124 20.74 -8.03 21.09
C PHE A 124 20.82 -8.53 22.54
N GLU A 125 20.29 -9.73 22.79
CA GLU A 125 20.47 -10.47 24.03
C GLU A 125 21.66 -11.43 23.86
N PRO A 126 22.69 -11.36 24.71
CA PRO A 126 23.89 -12.16 24.54
C PRO A 126 23.60 -13.64 24.65
N PHE A 127 24.54 -14.46 24.15
CA PHE A 127 24.43 -15.89 24.12
C PHE A 127 24.24 -16.49 25.53
N GLN A 128 23.14 -17.16 25.73
CA GLN A 128 22.79 -17.88 26.95
C GLN A 128 22.73 -19.39 26.67
N LYS A 129 23.11 -20.21 27.67
CA LYS A 129 23.00 -21.66 27.58
C LYS A 129 21.71 -22.10 28.28
N PRO A 130 20.73 -22.68 27.59
CA PRO A 130 19.55 -23.27 28.19
C PRO A 130 19.92 -24.44 29.10
N VAL A 131 19.18 -24.63 30.17
CA VAL A 131 19.46 -25.63 31.22
C VAL A 131 19.44 -27.07 30.67
N ASN A 132 18.59 -27.32 29.68
CA ASN A 132 18.32 -28.68 29.18
C ASN A 132 18.99 -29.01 27.83
N GLN A 133 19.83 -28.11 27.30
CA GLN A 133 20.45 -28.32 25.99
C GLN A 133 21.90 -27.83 25.97
N ASN A 134 22.76 -28.56 25.24
CA ASN A 134 24.15 -28.15 25.06
C ASN A 134 24.34 -27.25 23.85
N VAL A 135 23.51 -26.19 23.75
CA VAL A 135 23.53 -25.16 22.69
C VAL A 135 23.66 -23.78 23.32
N LYS A 136 24.15 -22.82 22.55
CA LYS A 136 24.12 -21.41 22.94
C LYS A 136 23.05 -20.70 22.09
N VAL A 137 22.15 -19.96 22.73
CA VAL A 137 21.08 -19.22 22.08
C VAL A 137 21.26 -17.73 22.33
N ALA A 138 21.22 -16.92 21.29
CA ALA A 138 21.11 -15.48 21.37
C ALA A 138 19.78 -15.06 20.76
N LYS A 139 19.24 -13.93 21.18
CA LYS A 139 17.98 -13.38 20.64
C LYS A 139 18.19 -11.95 20.20
N ILE A 140 17.48 -11.58 19.14
CA ILE A 140 17.36 -10.20 18.72
C ILE A 140 15.88 -9.81 18.87
N TYR A 141 15.62 -8.77 19.63
CA TYR A 141 14.25 -8.25 19.82
C TYR A 141 14.04 -7.01 18.96
N TRP A 142 12.92 -7.00 18.30
CA TRP A 142 12.42 -5.81 17.63
C TRP A 142 10.93 -5.67 17.93
N MET A 143 10.53 -4.47 18.36
CA MET A 143 9.13 -4.16 18.63
C MET A 143 8.77 -2.88 17.90
N GLY A 144 7.90 -3.01 16.92
CA GLY A 144 7.44 -1.87 16.15
C GLY A 144 6.07 -2.10 15.54
N ALA A 145 5.42 -1.02 15.17
CA ALA A 145 4.13 -1.04 14.50
C ALA A 145 4.05 0.08 13.45
N LEU A 146 3.37 -0.21 12.35
CA LEU A 146 3.03 0.80 11.37
C LEU A 146 1.77 1.55 11.84
N ALA A 147 1.90 2.85 12.04
CA ALA A 147 0.81 3.73 12.45
C ALA A 147 0.42 4.69 11.32
N SER A 148 -0.82 5.12 11.30
CA SER A 148 -1.30 6.17 10.41
C SER A 148 -1.79 7.35 11.25
N SER A 149 -1.32 8.55 10.92
CA SER A 149 -1.81 9.79 11.54
C SER A 149 -3.09 10.33 10.87
N ASN A 150 -3.39 9.87 9.65
CA ASN A 150 -4.62 10.22 8.94
C ASN A 150 -5.06 9.04 8.06
N CYS A 151 -6.07 8.30 8.54
CA CYS A 151 -6.61 7.16 7.80
C CYS A 151 -7.45 7.59 6.58
N ARG A 152 -8.03 8.79 6.58
CA ARG A 152 -8.86 9.30 5.48
C ARG A 152 -8.10 9.40 4.16
N MET A 153 -6.78 9.63 4.21
CA MET A 153 -5.90 9.73 3.05
C MET A 153 -5.38 8.38 2.54
N GLN A 154 -5.84 7.30 3.13
CA GLN A 154 -5.51 5.95 2.70
C GLN A 154 -6.72 5.31 2.01
N GLY A 155 -6.48 4.66 0.88
CA GLY A 155 -7.55 4.04 0.11
C GLY A 155 -7.27 2.59 -0.26
N LYS A 156 -8.34 1.79 -0.30
CA LYS A 156 -8.33 0.41 -0.77
C LYS A 156 -9.32 0.28 -1.93
N TYR A 157 -8.81 0.08 -3.11
CA TYR A 157 -9.60 -0.25 -4.28
C TYR A 157 -9.64 -1.76 -4.45
N THR A 158 -10.84 -2.33 -4.46
CA THR A 158 -11.03 -3.75 -4.70
C THR A 158 -11.24 -3.98 -6.19
N ALA A 159 -10.19 -4.46 -6.86
CA ALA A 159 -10.25 -4.84 -8.26
C ALA A 159 -10.53 -6.33 -8.35
N VAL A 160 -11.55 -6.71 -9.05
CA VAL A 160 -11.84 -8.11 -9.30
C VAL A 160 -10.87 -8.69 -10.30
N ALA A 161 -10.57 -9.93 -10.00
CA ALA A 161 -10.05 -10.85 -10.98
C ALA A 161 -11.02 -10.97 -12.14
N ALA A 162 -10.55 -10.92 -13.34
CA ALA A 162 -11.28 -11.45 -14.49
C ALA A 162 -11.24 -12.94 -14.42
#